data_af86f3f3d33579cd0bd17f5dcc35140f
#
_entry.id   af86f3f3d33579cd0bd17f5dcc35140f
#
_cell.length_a   1.000
_cell.length_b   1.000
_cell.length_c   1.000
_cell.angle_alpha   90.00
_cell.angle_beta   90.00
_cell.angle_gamma   90.00
#
_symmetry.space_group_name_H-M   'P 1'
#
loop_
_entity.id
_entity.type
_entity.pdbx_description
1 polymer ?
#
loop_
_entity_poly.entity_id
_entity_poly.type
_entity_poly.pdbx_seq_one_letter_code
_entity_poly.pdbx_strand_id
1 'polypeptide(L)'
;MTTLGHAAETQFHGPPNLQGARPGASVIVLGAGLAGMLAAYELTRAGYKVKILEFQNRPGGRNWSLRGGDTYTEMGGATQKVGYAAGNYFNPGPWRIPHHHRTLLHYCKAFGVSLEPFIQYNHNTWMHSSEAFGGKPVRFNTAAADFEGNIAELLAKSVNAKALDDAVTLEDRERLLEALKGWGMLDKDYKYVSSLRASAHRGYDRPPGGGVNGAPIASKDLNSLHDVLDPQVWSSIGFFMGHEMQTTMFQPVGGMDMIGKGFAKQVEGLITYNAKVSKVAQDDKGVAVTWTDTATGKTTDAKADWCVCTIPLSILGQMDLQVTDEMMAAIKAVPYSGQVKIGLEMKRRFWEEDESIYGGHSFTDQEIALISYPNNNMFKDGPAVLLGAFAREMGAYRLAGMTPEQRIEVALQQGSVLHPASYRKEFSNGASVAWSRVPWAMGCCARWNEDTRKEHYQTLVGMDRRIVLAGEHASYVGCWMEGALLSSIDAITRLHKRALEA
;
A
#
# COMPACT_ATOMS: atom_id res chain seq x y z
N MET A 1 17.75 -1.12 27.75
CA MET A 1 17.94 -1.55 26.34
C MET A 1 17.18 -0.61 25.39
N THR A 2 17.33 0.70 25.57
CA THR A 2 16.52 1.70 24.88
C THR A 2 17.32 2.61 23.94
N THR A 3 18.54 2.25 23.57
CA THR A 3 19.45 3.18 22.90
C THR A 3 20.00 2.73 21.55
N LEU A 4 19.58 1.59 21.02
CA LEU A 4 20.14 1.06 19.76
C LEU A 4 19.07 0.90 18.67
N GLY A 5 18.25 1.92 18.43
CA GLY A 5 17.35 1.98 17.27
C GLY A 5 16.60 0.66 17.02
N HIS A 6 15.44 0.47 17.61
CA HIS A 6 14.61 -0.66 17.28
C HIS A 6 13.92 -0.40 15.93
N ALA A 7 13.93 -1.36 15.04
CA ALA A 7 12.87 -1.47 14.05
C ALA A 7 11.56 -1.55 14.85
N ALA A 8 10.82 -0.44 14.93
CA ALA A 8 9.64 -0.35 15.77
C ALA A 8 8.59 -1.31 15.21
N GLU A 9 8.25 -2.33 15.97
CA GLU A 9 7.12 -3.22 15.68
C GLU A 9 5.82 -2.46 15.94
N THR A 10 4.72 -2.87 15.28
CA THR A 10 3.40 -2.35 15.59
C THR A 10 2.98 -2.77 17.00
N GLN A 11 2.08 -1.99 17.62
CA GLN A 11 1.62 -2.19 19.00
C GLN A 11 0.69 -3.41 19.14
N PHE A 12 1.13 -4.56 18.66
CA PHE A 12 0.38 -5.81 18.79
C PHE A 12 0.93 -6.66 19.93
N HIS A 13 0.11 -6.85 20.94
CA HIS A 13 0.43 -7.64 22.14
C HIS A 13 -0.29 -9.00 22.19
N GLY A 14 -0.86 -9.43 21.05
CA GLY A 14 -1.68 -10.65 20.93
C GLY A 14 -3.16 -10.36 20.73
N PRO A 15 -3.98 -11.41 20.53
CA PRO A 15 -5.44 -11.29 20.48
C PRO A 15 -6.00 -10.63 21.73
N PRO A 16 -7.13 -9.89 21.61
CA PRO A 16 -7.72 -9.20 22.75
C PRO A 16 -8.28 -10.20 23.79
N ASN A 17 -8.18 -9.84 25.07
CA ASN A 17 -8.84 -10.59 26.13
C ASN A 17 -10.26 -10.02 26.35
N LEU A 18 -11.28 -10.76 25.92
CA LEU A 18 -12.70 -10.37 25.98
C LEU A 18 -13.52 -11.34 26.87
N GLN A 19 -13.01 -11.70 28.02
CA GLN A 19 -13.68 -12.62 28.94
C GLN A 19 -14.85 -11.96 29.70
N GLY A 20 -15.90 -12.72 29.97
CA GLY A 20 -17.01 -12.29 30.82
C GLY A 20 -18.16 -11.63 30.09
N ALA A 21 -18.27 -11.80 28.76
CA ALA A 21 -19.42 -11.30 28.02
C ALA A 21 -20.75 -11.82 28.60
N ARG A 22 -21.76 -10.94 28.70
CA ARG A 22 -23.10 -11.32 29.13
C ARG A 22 -23.67 -12.36 28.15
N PRO A 23 -24.26 -13.47 28.65
CA PRO A 23 -24.95 -14.43 27.80
C PRO A 23 -26.03 -13.74 26.95
N GLY A 24 -25.94 -13.89 25.63
CA GLY A 24 -26.92 -13.35 24.70
C GLY A 24 -26.67 -11.92 24.23
N ALA A 25 -25.66 -11.22 24.76
CA ALA A 25 -25.29 -9.90 24.26
C ALA A 25 -24.98 -9.94 22.75
N SER A 26 -25.48 -8.95 22.00
CA SER A 26 -25.48 -8.95 20.55
C SER A 26 -24.70 -7.76 19.97
N VAL A 27 -23.98 -8.01 18.88
CA VAL A 27 -23.23 -6.99 18.16
C VAL A 27 -23.54 -7.06 16.67
N ILE A 28 -23.90 -5.93 16.08
CA ILE A 28 -23.97 -5.80 14.63
C ILE A 28 -22.68 -5.15 14.14
N VAL A 29 -22.06 -5.77 13.11
CA VAL A 29 -20.84 -5.28 12.48
C VAL A 29 -21.21 -4.76 11.10
N LEU A 30 -20.84 -3.53 10.78
CA LEU A 30 -21.10 -2.91 9.48
C LEU A 30 -19.82 -2.93 8.64
N GLY A 31 -19.81 -3.79 7.63
CA GLY A 31 -18.70 -4.04 6.71
C GLY A 31 -17.97 -5.36 6.99
N ALA A 32 -17.77 -6.18 5.94
CA ALA A 32 -16.93 -7.38 5.96
C ALA A 32 -15.52 -7.11 5.37
N GLY A 33 -14.95 -5.94 5.65
CA GLY A 33 -13.52 -5.66 5.51
C GLY A 33 -12.72 -6.39 6.60
N LEU A 34 -11.39 -6.34 6.54
CA LEU A 34 -10.53 -7.03 7.52
C LEU A 34 -10.84 -6.61 8.96
N ALA A 35 -11.08 -5.31 9.21
CA ALA A 35 -11.44 -4.81 10.54
C ALA A 35 -12.75 -5.41 11.05
N GLY A 36 -13.81 -5.42 10.22
CA GLY A 36 -15.12 -5.95 10.63
C GLY A 36 -15.10 -7.46 10.83
N MET A 37 -14.40 -8.21 9.98
CA MET A 37 -14.28 -9.65 10.12
C MET A 37 -13.45 -10.03 11.36
N LEU A 38 -12.38 -9.28 11.67
CA LEU A 38 -11.62 -9.48 12.89
C LEU A 38 -12.48 -9.20 14.13
N ALA A 39 -13.20 -8.08 14.15
CA ALA A 39 -14.13 -7.76 15.23
C ALA A 39 -15.15 -8.88 15.45
N ALA A 40 -15.76 -9.37 14.38
CA ALA A 40 -16.74 -10.45 14.44
C ALA A 40 -16.13 -11.75 14.97
N TYR A 41 -14.95 -12.11 14.50
CA TYR A 41 -14.24 -13.32 14.94
C TYR A 41 -13.96 -13.31 16.45
N GLU A 42 -13.33 -12.25 16.94
CA GLU A 42 -12.96 -12.16 18.37
C GLU A 42 -14.19 -12.00 19.30
N LEU A 43 -15.19 -11.22 18.88
CA LEU A 43 -16.43 -11.06 19.64
C LEU A 43 -17.24 -12.37 19.69
N THR A 44 -17.30 -13.13 18.61
CA THR A 44 -17.97 -14.45 18.60
C THR A 44 -17.27 -15.42 19.55
N ARG A 45 -15.95 -15.45 19.56
CA ARG A 45 -15.15 -16.25 20.50
C ARG A 45 -15.37 -15.83 21.96
N ALA A 46 -15.64 -14.56 22.20
CA ALA A 46 -15.98 -14.03 23.52
C ALA A 46 -17.42 -14.35 23.96
N GLY A 47 -18.26 -14.93 23.10
CA GLY A 47 -19.64 -15.32 23.42
C GLY A 47 -20.72 -14.34 22.97
N TYR A 48 -20.38 -13.29 22.25
CA TYR A 48 -21.38 -12.39 21.67
C TYR A 48 -22.12 -13.05 20.48
N LYS A 49 -23.38 -12.68 20.30
CA LYS A 49 -24.14 -12.98 19.08
C LYS A 49 -23.81 -11.93 18.02
N VAL A 50 -23.08 -12.30 16.99
CA VAL A 50 -22.59 -11.36 16.00
C VAL A 50 -23.30 -11.55 14.65
N LYS A 51 -23.62 -10.44 13.98
CA LYS A 51 -24.09 -10.39 12.59
C LYS A 51 -23.26 -9.33 11.83
N ILE A 52 -22.83 -9.65 10.60
CA ILE A 52 -22.13 -8.74 9.71
C ILE A 52 -23.04 -8.34 8.56
N LEU A 53 -23.15 -7.05 8.23
CA LEU A 53 -23.79 -6.53 7.04
C LEU A 53 -22.74 -6.00 6.09
N GLU A 54 -22.65 -6.58 4.88
CA GLU A 54 -21.66 -6.20 3.85
C GLU A 54 -22.38 -5.76 2.57
N PHE A 55 -22.01 -4.58 2.06
CA PHE A 55 -22.58 -4.05 0.82
C PHE A 55 -22.20 -4.87 -0.40
N GLN A 56 -20.94 -5.30 -0.50
CA GLN A 56 -20.46 -6.08 -1.63
C GLN A 56 -21.01 -7.52 -1.59
N ASN A 57 -20.90 -8.21 -2.73
CA ASN A 57 -21.16 -9.65 -2.81
C ASN A 57 -19.91 -10.50 -2.47
N ARG A 58 -18.90 -9.88 -1.86
CA ARG A 58 -17.61 -10.49 -1.50
C ARG A 58 -17.07 -9.94 -0.19
N PRO A 59 -16.25 -10.71 0.56
CA PRO A 59 -15.53 -10.20 1.73
C PRO A 59 -14.29 -9.42 1.34
N GLY A 60 -13.61 -8.85 2.35
CA GLY A 60 -12.29 -8.24 2.25
C GLY A 60 -12.31 -6.72 2.06
N GLY A 61 -13.42 -6.14 1.61
CA GLY A 61 -13.51 -4.70 1.36
C GLY A 61 -12.45 -4.23 0.34
N ARG A 62 -11.51 -3.38 0.79
CA ARG A 62 -10.37 -2.90 -0.03
C ARG A 62 -9.28 -3.95 -0.26
N ASN A 63 -9.23 -5.01 0.55
CA ASN A 63 -8.40 -6.17 0.31
C ASN A 63 -9.02 -7.03 -0.78
N TRP A 64 -8.61 -6.78 -2.03
CA TRP A 64 -9.29 -7.26 -3.24
C TRP A 64 -8.27 -7.62 -4.32
N SER A 65 -8.58 -8.68 -5.09
CA SER A 65 -7.86 -9.07 -6.30
C SER A 65 -8.85 -9.31 -7.44
N LEU A 66 -8.51 -8.86 -8.64
CA LEU A 66 -9.25 -9.07 -9.87
C LEU A 66 -8.60 -10.18 -10.70
N ARG A 67 -9.42 -11.07 -11.24
CA ARG A 67 -8.99 -12.24 -12.06
C ARG A 67 -9.74 -12.31 -13.39
N GLY A 68 -9.26 -13.12 -14.29
CA GLY A 68 -9.98 -13.41 -15.53
C GLY A 68 -11.40 -13.87 -15.27
N GLY A 69 -12.36 -13.27 -15.97
CA GLY A 69 -13.79 -13.49 -15.80
C GLY A 69 -14.50 -12.55 -14.83
N ASP A 70 -13.76 -11.87 -13.94
CA ASP A 70 -14.37 -10.90 -13.01
C ASP A 70 -14.96 -9.71 -13.78
N THR A 71 -16.07 -9.20 -13.25
CA THR A 71 -16.71 -7.99 -13.75
C THR A 71 -16.74 -6.93 -12.66
N TYR A 72 -16.38 -5.72 -13.01
CA TYR A 72 -16.37 -4.58 -12.09
C TYR A 72 -17.03 -3.37 -12.73
N THR A 73 -18.03 -2.80 -12.04
CA THR A 73 -18.70 -1.57 -12.44
C THR A 73 -18.36 -0.45 -11.45
N GLU A 74 -17.81 0.64 -11.95
CA GLU A 74 -17.52 1.82 -11.14
C GLU A 74 -18.71 2.80 -11.07
N MET A 75 -18.66 3.72 -10.13
CA MET A 75 -19.63 4.82 -10.07
C MET A 75 -19.61 5.61 -11.37
N GLY A 76 -20.80 5.86 -11.93
CA GLY A 76 -20.97 6.42 -13.27
C GLY A 76 -21.24 5.37 -14.36
N GLY A 77 -21.25 4.07 -13.98
CA GLY A 77 -21.77 2.97 -14.81
C GLY A 77 -20.76 2.31 -15.76
N ALA A 78 -19.50 2.80 -15.81
CA ALA A 78 -18.48 2.15 -16.62
C ALA A 78 -18.17 0.75 -16.07
N THR A 79 -18.28 -0.28 -16.93
CA THR A 79 -18.11 -1.67 -16.55
C THR A 79 -16.94 -2.29 -17.30
N GLN A 80 -16.05 -2.96 -16.57
CA GLN A 80 -14.93 -3.71 -17.11
C GLN A 80 -15.15 -5.20 -16.91
N LYS A 81 -14.85 -5.99 -17.93
CA LYS A 81 -14.69 -7.44 -17.85
C LYS A 81 -13.21 -7.78 -17.94
N VAL A 82 -12.66 -8.38 -16.90
CA VAL A 82 -11.23 -8.72 -16.81
C VAL A 82 -10.94 -9.92 -17.69
N GLY A 83 -9.96 -9.80 -18.60
CA GLY A 83 -9.61 -10.83 -19.57
C GLY A 83 -8.31 -11.59 -19.26
N TYR A 84 -7.82 -11.56 -18.01
CA TYR A 84 -6.54 -12.20 -17.66
C TYR A 84 -6.57 -13.72 -17.86
N ALA A 85 -5.42 -14.27 -18.22
CA ALA A 85 -5.20 -15.71 -18.28
C ALA A 85 -5.41 -16.38 -16.91
N ALA A 86 -5.73 -17.67 -16.93
CA ALA A 86 -5.97 -18.44 -15.73
C ALA A 86 -4.75 -18.40 -14.78
N GLY A 87 -5.01 -18.16 -13.51
CA GLY A 87 -3.97 -18.02 -12.47
C GLY A 87 -3.37 -16.62 -12.33
N ASN A 88 -3.58 -15.74 -13.30
CA ASN A 88 -3.16 -14.34 -13.20
C ASN A 88 -4.16 -13.51 -12.41
N TYR A 89 -3.65 -12.50 -11.71
CA TYR A 89 -4.46 -11.59 -10.90
C TYR A 89 -3.83 -10.20 -10.82
N PHE A 90 -4.66 -9.23 -10.51
CA PHE A 90 -4.28 -7.85 -10.23
C PHE A 90 -4.78 -7.43 -8.84
N ASN A 91 -3.94 -6.80 -8.04
CA ASN A 91 -4.27 -6.28 -6.71
C ASN A 91 -4.53 -4.76 -6.75
N PRO A 92 -5.76 -4.29 -6.95
CA PRO A 92 -6.05 -2.86 -7.01
C PRO A 92 -5.97 -2.15 -5.65
N GLY A 93 -6.08 -2.89 -4.56
CA GLY A 93 -5.96 -2.41 -3.18
C GLY A 93 -4.53 -2.57 -2.63
N PRO A 94 -4.39 -3.10 -1.40
CA PRO A 94 -3.08 -3.46 -0.85
C PRO A 94 -2.32 -4.40 -1.79
N TRP A 95 -0.98 -4.38 -1.72
CA TRP A 95 -0.20 -5.30 -2.55
C TRP A 95 1.08 -5.83 -1.90
N ARG A 96 1.42 -5.35 -0.68
CA ARG A 96 2.58 -5.80 0.10
C ARG A 96 2.34 -5.68 1.60
N ILE A 97 3.11 -6.42 2.40
CA ILE A 97 3.01 -6.49 3.86
C ILE A 97 4.40 -6.29 4.45
N PRO A 98 4.71 -5.18 5.12
CA PRO A 98 5.97 -5.00 5.85
C PRO A 98 6.11 -6.02 7.00
N HIS A 99 7.33 -6.42 7.32
CA HIS A 99 7.63 -7.43 8.35
C HIS A 99 7.19 -7.01 9.76
N HIS A 100 7.09 -5.72 10.03
CA HIS A 100 6.68 -5.19 11.33
C HIS A 100 5.15 -5.09 11.51
N HIS A 101 4.35 -5.44 10.49
CA HIS A 101 2.90 -5.53 10.57
C HIS A 101 2.47 -6.80 11.29
N ARG A 102 2.73 -6.84 12.61
CA ARG A 102 2.66 -8.05 13.44
C ARG A 102 1.24 -8.59 13.60
N THR A 103 0.23 -7.73 13.67
CA THR A 103 -1.18 -8.14 13.77
C THR A 103 -1.58 -8.90 12.52
N LEU A 104 -1.32 -8.32 11.36
CA LEU A 104 -1.69 -8.93 10.09
C LEU A 104 -0.97 -10.28 9.89
N LEU A 105 0.33 -10.33 10.14
CA LEU A 105 1.11 -11.57 10.02
C LEU A 105 0.64 -12.65 10.99
N HIS A 106 0.27 -12.26 12.23
CA HIS A 106 -0.31 -13.19 13.22
C HIS A 106 -1.59 -13.85 12.69
N TYR A 107 -2.55 -13.05 12.23
CA TYR A 107 -3.82 -13.59 11.74
C TYR A 107 -3.68 -14.30 10.39
N CYS A 108 -2.78 -13.88 9.51
CA CYS A 108 -2.45 -14.66 8.30
C CYS A 108 -1.99 -16.08 8.67
N LYS A 109 -1.07 -16.20 9.63
CA LYS A 109 -0.61 -17.50 10.13
C LYS A 109 -1.74 -18.29 10.79
N ALA A 110 -2.51 -17.66 11.67
CA ALA A 110 -3.62 -18.31 12.39
C ALA A 110 -4.71 -18.84 11.46
N PHE A 111 -4.95 -18.17 10.33
CA PHE A 111 -6.00 -18.51 9.36
C PHE A 111 -5.47 -19.28 8.14
N GLY A 112 -4.22 -19.72 8.17
CA GLY A 112 -3.63 -20.54 7.14
C GLY A 112 -3.40 -19.84 5.79
N VAL A 113 -3.21 -18.51 5.80
CA VAL A 113 -2.87 -17.74 4.61
C VAL A 113 -1.38 -17.91 4.31
N SER A 114 -1.06 -18.55 3.19
CA SER A 114 0.32 -18.72 2.75
C SER A 114 0.90 -17.41 2.25
N LEU A 115 2.11 -17.07 2.70
CA LEU A 115 2.82 -15.88 2.32
C LEU A 115 4.10 -16.23 1.56
N GLU A 116 4.50 -15.35 0.67
CA GLU A 116 5.76 -15.38 -0.06
C GLU A 116 6.46 -14.02 0.04
N PRO A 117 7.80 -13.94 -0.18
CA PRO A 117 8.52 -12.66 -0.20
C PRO A 117 7.98 -11.71 -1.28
N PHE A 118 7.97 -10.44 -0.95
CA PHE A 118 7.70 -9.35 -1.88
C PHE A 118 8.98 -8.53 -2.07
N ILE A 119 9.53 -8.53 -3.29
CA ILE A 119 10.71 -7.77 -3.65
C ILE A 119 10.28 -6.36 -3.97
N GLN A 120 10.62 -5.42 -3.12
CA GLN A 120 10.28 -4.01 -3.29
C GLN A 120 11.39 -3.24 -4.00
N TYR A 121 12.65 -3.55 -3.68
CA TYR A 121 13.83 -2.89 -4.19
C TYR A 121 14.56 -3.78 -5.20
N ASN A 122 14.87 -3.25 -6.37
CA ASN A 122 15.62 -3.95 -7.41
C ASN A 122 16.52 -2.96 -8.14
N HIS A 123 17.80 -3.26 -8.16
CA HIS A 123 18.85 -2.42 -8.75
C HIS A 123 18.66 -2.20 -10.26
N ASN A 124 18.02 -3.15 -10.94
CA ASN A 124 17.92 -3.19 -12.39
C ASN A 124 16.66 -2.53 -12.96
N THR A 125 15.80 -1.99 -12.07
CA THR A 125 14.60 -1.23 -12.49
C THR A 125 14.99 0.13 -13.08
N TRP A 126 14.01 0.85 -13.59
CA TRP A 126 14.21 2.13 -14.26
C TRP A 126 13.80 3.31 -13.37
N MET A 127 14.55 4.40 -13.50
CA MET A 127 14.14 5.74 -13.11
C MET A 127 13.96 6.60 -14.34
N HIS A 128 12.89 7.38 -14.37
CA HIS A 128 12.60 8.32 -15.45
C HIS A 128 12.15 9.65 -14.86
N SER A 129 12.73 10.72 -15.38
CA SER A 129 12.27 12.09 -15.21
C SER A 129 12.22 12.76 -16.58
N SER A 130 11.17 13.50 -16.86
CA SER A 130 11.06 14.29 -18.09
C SER A 130 12.06 15.44 -18.15
N GLU A 131 12.58 15.89 -16.99
CA GLU A 131 13.48 17.04 -16.85
C GLU A 131 14.96 16.65 -16.73
N ALA A 132 15.26 15.38 -16.39
CA ALA A 132 16.62 14.89 -16.21
C ALA A 132 16.98 13.81 -17.24
N PHE A 133 18.27 13.55 -17.43
CA PHE A 133 18.83 12.54 -18.34
C PHE A 133 18.37 12.69 -19.80
N GLY A 134 17.99 13.91 -20.20
CA GLY A 134 17.40 14.19 -21.52
C GLY A 134 16.06 13.50 -21.74
N GLY A 135 15.27 13.29 -20.69
CA GLY A 135 13.97 12.62 -20.73
C GLY A 135 14.06 11.11 -21.03
N LYS A 136 15.20 10.49 -20.79
CA LYS A 136 15.41 9.04 -21.00
C LYS A 136 15.45 8.28 -19.69
N PRO A 137 14.92 7.06 -19.64
CA PRO A 137 15.04 6.23 -18.47
C PRO A 137 16.50 5.80 -18.23
N VAL A 138 16.91 5.79 -16.97
CA VAL A 138 18.21 5.28 -16.51
C VAL A 138 17.99 4.14 -15.51
N ARG A 139 18.96 3.21 -15.41
CA ARG A 139 18.86 2.15 -14.41
C ARG A 139 18.91 2.72 -12.99
N PHE A 140 18.13 2.15 -12.08
CA PHE A 140 18.04 2.62 -10.70
C PHE A 140 19.40 2.67 -10.01
N ASN A 141 20.18 1.60 -10.11
CA ASN A 141 21.53 1.55 -9.54
C ASN A 141 22.47 2.60 -10.12
N THR A 142 22.36 2.88 -11.41
CA THR A 142 23.19 3.91 -12.09
C THR A 142 22.89 5.31 -11.51
N ALA A 143 21.60 5.68 -11.45
CA ALA A 143 21.20 6.98 -10.90
C ALA A 143 21.52 7.08 -9.40
N ALA A 144 21.28 6.02 -8.62
CA ALA A 144 21.55 5.98 -7.19
C ALA A 144 23.05 6.11 -6.89
N ALA A 145 23.91 5.36 -7.57
CA ALA A 145 25.35 5.43 -7.37
C ALA A 145 25.92 6.79 -7.79
N ASP A 146 25.43 7.37 -8.91
CA ASP A 146 25.88 8.69 -9.32
C ASP A 146 25.38 9.78 -8.36
N PHE A 147 24.18 9.65 -7.78
CA PHE A 147 23.73 10.53 -6.70
C PHE A 147 24.65 10.43 -5.47
N GLU A 148 24.91 9.22 -4.98
CA GLU A 148 25.80 8.99 -3.82
C GLU A 148 27.19 9.53 -4.06
N GLY A 149 27.78 9.25 -5.23
CA GLY A 149 29.13 9.70 -5.58
C GLY A 149 29.24 11.20 -5.67
N ASN A 150 28.31 11.88 -6.34
CA ASN A 150 28.31 13.33 -6.46
C ASN A 150 28.09 14.02 -5.09
N ILE A 151 27.16 13.53 -4.27
CA ILE A 151 26.94 14.09 -2.92
C ILE A 151 28.16 13.88 -2.03
N ALA A 152 28.79 12.71 -2.08
CA ALA A 152 30.00 12.43 -1.31
C ALA A 152 31.16 13.36 -1.72
N GLU A 153 31.35 13.62 -3.01
CA GLU A 153 32.34 14.57 -3.50
C GLU A 153 32.07 15.99 -3.01
N LEU A 154 30.83 16.47 -3.06
CA LEU A 154 30.44 17.79 -2.58
C LEU A 154 30.71 17.93 -1.08
N LEU A 155 30.34 16.91 -0.27
CA LEU A 155 30.61 16.89 1.15
C LEU A 155 32.12 16.86 1.46
N ALA A 156 32.90 16.05 0.74
CA ALA A 156 34.34 16.01 0.89
C ALA A 156 35.01 17.37 0.58
N LYS A 157 34.55 18.05 -0.48
CA LYS A 157 34.99 19.44 -0.78
C LYS A 157 34.66 20.41 0.35
N SER A 158 33.44 20.30 0.94
CA SER A 158 33.05 21.15 2.08
C SER A 158 33.90 20.90 3.32
N VAL A 159 34.21 19.64 3.62
CA VAL A 159 35.14 19.26 4.72
C VAL A 159 36.53 19.85 4.48
N ASN A 160 37.07 19.68 3.28
CA ASN A 160 38.42 20.21 2.93
C ASN A 160 38.46 21.74 2.92
N ALA A 161 37.37 22.41 2.56
CA ALA A 161 37.24 23.87 2.64
C ALA A 161 36.98 24.37 4.08
N LYS A 162 36.95 23.49 5.10
CA LYS A 162 36.66 23.82 6.49
C LYS A 162 35.30 24.51 6.68
N ALA A 163 34.31 24.18 5.86
CA ALA A 163 32.97 24.75 5.88
C ALA A 163 32.04 24.09 6.93
N LEU A 164 32.56 23.15 7.73
CA LEU A 164 31.84 22.55 8.85
C LEU A 164 31.98 23.41 10.09
N ASP A 165 30.95 23.37 10.94
CA ASP A 165 30.95 24.09 12.20
C ASP A 165 32.02 23.57 13.20
N ASP A 166 32.23 24.31 14.31
CA ASP A 166 33.24 23.96 15.30
C ASP A 166 32.88 22.70 16.13
N ALA A 167 31.69 22.15 15.97
CA ALA A 167 31.28 20.92 16.65
C ALA A 167 31.96 19.67 16.06
N VAL A 168 32.51 19.75 14.84
CA VAL A 168 33.20 18.65 14.19
C VAL A 168 34.70 18.71 14.50
N THR A 169 35.19 17.75 15.29
CA THR A 169 36.61 17.65 15.65
C THR A 169 37.51 17.34 14.45
N LEU A 170 38.81 17.53 14.59
CA LEU A 170 39.76 17.17 13.52
C LEU A 170 39.70 15.67 13.20
N GLU A 171 39.61 14.83 14.24
CA GLU A 171 39.49 13.38 14.10
C GLU A 171 38.18 12.99 13.38
N ASP A 172 37.07 13.65 13.70
CA ASP A 172 35.78 13.39 13.02
C ASP A 172 35.82 13.79 11.55
N ARG A 173 36.53 14.85 11.19
CA ARG A 173 36.75 15.26 9.80
C ARG A 173 37.51 14.20 9.01
N GLU A 174 38.58 13.63 9.58
CA GLU A 174 39.34 12.55 8.94
C GLU A 174 38.50 11.30 8.76
N ARG A 175 37.75 10.90 9.78
CA ARG A 175 36.81 9.77 9.71
C ARG A 175 35.72 10.00 8.68
N LEU A 176 35.17 11.22 8.60
CA LEU A 176 34.14 11.58 7.61
C LEU A 176 34.70 11.49 6.19
N LEU A 177 35.88 11.98 5.93
CA LEU A 177 36.54 11.89 4.61
C LEU A 177 36.74 10.44 4.18
N GLU A 178 37.23 9.58 5.07
CA GLU A 178 37.33 8.13 4.76
C GLU A 178 36.00 7.46 4.54
N ALA A 179 34.96 7.79 5.33
CA ALA A 179 33.61 7.29 5.15
C ALA A 179 33.03 7.73 3.78
N LEU A 180 33.18 9.01 3.41
CA LEU A 180 32.72 9.54 2.13
C LEU A 180 33.44 8.89 0.95
N LYS A 181 34.76 8.67 1.08
CA LYS A 181 35.54 7.97 0.06
C LYS A 181 35.08 6.54 -0.14
N GLY A 182 34.70 5.86 0.96
CA GLY A 182 34.11 4.51 0.92
C GLY A 182 32.74 4.52 0.28
N TRP A 183 31.81 5.26 0.86
CA TRP A 183 30.39 5.31 0.47
C TRP A 183 30.20 5.87 -0.94
N GLY A 184 30.83 7.00 -1.28
CA GLY A 184 30.69 7.64 -2.58
C GLY A 184 31.63 7.10 -3.67
N MET A 185 32.37 6.02 -3.41
CA MET A 185 33.29 5.41 -4.39
C MET A 185 34.34 6.40 -4.94
N LEU A 186 34.76 7.39 -4.12
CA LEU A 186 35.66 8.45 -4.54
C LEU A 186 37.09 7.93 -4.77
N ASP A 187 37.82 8.61 -5.64
CA ASP A 187 39.23 8.35 -5.86
C ASP A 187 40.12 8.85 -4.69
N LYS A 188 41.45 8.79 -4.86
CA LYS A 188 42.43 9.25 -3.85
C LYS A 188 42.33 10.76 -3.57
N ASP A 189 41.84 11.53 -4.51
CA ASP A 189 41.70 12.98 -4.46
C ASP A 189 40.26 13.43 -4.08
N TYR A 190 39.46 12.48 -3.55
CA TYR A 190 38.07 12.66 -3.15
C TYR A 190 37.13 13.11 -4.29
N LYS A 191 37.41 12.65 -5.53
CA LYS A 191 36.59 12.93 -6.70
C LYS A 191 35.79 11.70 -7.12
N TYR A 192 34.55 11.91 -7.52
CA TYR A 192 33.72 10.89 -8.17
C TYR A 192 34.09 10.84 -9.66
N VAL A 193 34.72 9.77 -10.07
CA VAL A 193 35.22 9.59 -11.44
C VAL A 193 34.86 8.21 -11.98
N SER A 194 34.79 8.12 -13.31
CA SER A 194 34.66 6.82 -13.98
C SER A 194 35.82 5.90 -13.59
N SER A 195 35.47 4.75 -13.00
CA SER A 195 36.43 3.77 -12.51
C SER A 195 35.75 2.39 -12.37
N LEU A 196 36.55 1.33 -12.23
CA LEU A 196 36.01 -0.01 -11.91
C LEU A 196 35.29 -0.02 -10.58
N ARG A 197 35.75 0.81 -9.61
CA ARG A 197 35.12 0.93 -8.28
C ARG A 197 33.72 1.55 -8.39
N ALA A 198 33.57 2.66 -9.09
CA ALA A 198 32.26 3.27 -9.34
C ALA A 198 31.35 2.32 -10.15
N SER A 199 31.91 1.66 -11.14
CA SER A 199 31.15 0.74 -12.02
C SER A 199 30.64 -0.50 -11.27
N ALA A 200 31.30 -0.92 -10.21
CA ALA A 200 30.82 -2.02 -9.36
C ALA A 200 29.46 -1.72 -8.71
N HIS A 201 29.13 -0.45 -8.52
CA HIS A 201 27.85 0.01 -7.97
C HIS A 201 26.87 0.45 -9.05
N ARG A 202 27.34 1.23 -10.02
CA ARG A 202 26.47 1.85 -11.04
C ARG A 202 26.21 0.99 -12.29
N GLY A 203 27.03 -0.05 -12.52
CA GLY A 203 27.06 -0.84 -13.74
C GLY A 203 28.32 -0.59 -14.58
N TYR A 204 28.62 -1.50 -15.51
CA TYR A 204 29.80 -1.52 -16.36
C TYR A 204 29.41 -1.37 -17.83
N ASP A 205 30.30 -0.82 -18.66
CA ASP A 205 30.19 -0.91 -20.13
C ASP A 205 30.36 -2.37 -20.59
N ARG A 206 31.26 -3.11 -19.93
CA ARG A 206 31.35 -4.57 -20.02
C ARG A 206 31.48 -5.16 -18.63
N PRO A 207 30.51 -5.97 -18.18
CA PRO A 207 30.56 -6.58 -16.84
C PRO A 207 31.70 -7.57 -16.71
N PRO A 208 32.15 -7.89 -15.46
CA PRO A 208 33.13 -8.95 -15.23
C PRO A 208 32.62 -10.29 -15.72
N GLY A 209 33.50 -11.04 -16.37
CA GLY A 209 33.23 -12.38 -16.90
C GLY A 209 34.29 -13.37 -16.49
N GLY A 210 34.19 -14.60 -16.99
CA GLY A 210 35.16 -15.66 -16.75
C GLY A 210 36.22 -15.77 -17.86
N GLY A 211 37.35 -16.42 -17.52
CA GLY A 211 38.41 -16.78 -18.48
C GLY A 211 39.24 -15.58 -18.99
N VAL A 212 39.93 -15.80 -20.12
CA VAL A 212 40.93 -14.87 -20.66
C VAL A 212 40.33 -13.50 -21.01
N ASN A 213 39.10 -13.44 -21.47
CA ASN A 213 38.43 -12.23 -21.90
C ASN A 213 37.45 -11.66 -20.83
N GLY A 214 37.57 -12.11 -19.59
CA GLY A 214 36.65 -11.75 -18.51
C GLY A 214 36.91 -10.40 -17.83
N ALA A 215 37.91 -9.63 -18.25
CA ALA A 215 38.20 -8.33 -17.64
C ALA A 215 37.06 -7.33 -17.86
N PRO A 216 36.53 -6.68 -16.80
CA PRO A 216 35.48 -5.68 -16.94
C PRO A 216 36.00 -4.40 -17.62
N ILE A 217 35.09 -3.66 -18.23
CA ILE A 217 35.34 -2.29 -18.71
C ILE A 217 34.48 -1.34 -17.89
N ALA A 218 35.13 -0.36 -17.25
CA ALA A 218 34.44 0.67 -16.49
C ALA A 218 33.48 1.47 -17.39
N SER A 219 32.34 1.79 -16.86
CA SER A 219 31.36 2.68 -17.49
C SER A 219 31.99 4.08 -17.61
N LYS A 220 31.89 4.70 -18.80
CA LYS A 220 32.58 5.96 -19.12
C LYS A 220 31.75 7.18 -18.76
N ASP A 221 30.47 7.14 -19.02
CA ASP A 221 29.59 8.29 -18.92
C ASP A 221 28.92 8.31 -17.55
N LEU A 222 29.35 9.22 -16.68
CA LEU A 222 28.69 9.52 -15.41
C LEU A 222 27.55 10.52 -15.67
N ASN A 223 26.43 10.35 -14.94
CA ASN A 223 25.37 11.33 -14.97
C ASN A 223 25.82 12.64 -14.31
N SER A 224 25.32 13.77 -14.82
CA SER A 224 25.65 15.07 -14.25
C SER A 224 25.06 15.26 -12.86
N LEU A 225 25.70 16.10 -12.04
CA LEU A 225 25.15 16.50 -10.75
C LEU A 225 23.76 17.11 -10.89
N HIS A 226 23.51 17.89 -11.96
CA HIS A 226 22.20 18.50 -12.23
C HIS A 226 21.11 17.42 -12.37
N ASP A 227 21.35 16.38 -13.18
CA ASP A 227 20.40 15.32 -13.43
C ASP A 227 20.12 14.47 -12.17
N VAL A 228 21.16 14.10 -11.42
CA VAL A 228 20.99 13.24 -10.24
C VAL A 228 20.38 13.99 -9.04
N LEU A 229 20.40 15.31 -9.02
CA LEU A 229 19.70 16.14 -8.04
C LEU A 229 18.23 16.39 -8.37
N ASP A 230 17.75 15.91 -9.51
CA ASP A 230 16.34 16.01 -9.87
C ASP A 230 15.43 15.41 -8.78
N PRO A 231 14.33 16.10 -8.38
CA PRO A 231 13.42 15.64 -7.33
C PRO A 231 12.89 14.23 -7.53
N GLN A 232 12.64 13.80 -8.77
CA GLN A 232 12.19 12.44 -9.07
C GLN A 232 13.25 11.40 -8.71
N VAL A 233 14.52 11.70 -8.94
CA VAL A 233 15.64 10.78 -8.66
C VAL A 233 15.78 10.53 -7.16
N TRP A 234 16.02 11.59 -6.39
CA TRP A 234 16.27 11.43 -4.95
C TRP A 234 15.01 11.00 -4.18
N SER A 235 13.79 11.39 -4.61
CA SER A 235 12.56 10.90 -3.99
C SER A 235 12.31 9.41 -4.27
N SER A 236 12.70 8.92 -5.45
CA SER A 236 12.65 7.49 -5.77
C SER A 236 13.64 6.66 -4.92
N ILE A 237 14.85 7.19 -4.69
CA ILE A 237 15.83 6.59 -3.76
C ILE A 237 15.26 6.60 -2.34
N GLY A 238 14.74 7.73 -1.89
CA GLY A 238 14.16 7.92 -0.55
C GLY A 238 12.90 7.10 -0.30
N PHE A 239 12.19 6.66 -1.33
CA PHE A 239 10.97 5.86 -1.21
C PHE A 239 11.15 4.62 -0.33
N PHE A 240 12.31 3.97 -0.39
CA PHE A 240 12.61 2.76 0.35
C PHE A 240 13.06 3.00 1.80
N MET A 241 13.32 4.25 2.18
CA MET A 241 13.83 4.62 3.51
C MET A 241 12.72 4.86 4.54
N GLY A 242 11.46 4.97 4.10
CA GLY A 242 10.32 5.19 5.00
C GLY A 242 10.07 4.01 5.93
N HIS A 243 9.58 4.28 7.16
CA HIS A 243 9.27 3.27 8.18
C HIS A 243 8.38 2.15 7.64
N GLU A 244 7.30 2.49 6.92
CA GLU A 244 6.37 1.52 6.33
C GLU A 244 6.92 0.81 5.08
N MET A 245 8.14 1.17 4.64
CA MET A 245 8.78 0.59 3.46
C MET A 245 9.91 -0.38 3.80
N GLN A 246 10.00 -0.78 5.09
CA GLN A 246 11.05 -1.69 5.55
C GLN A 246 10.94 -3.09 4.93
N THR A 247 12.01 -3.56 4.36
CA THR A 247 12.19 -4.96 3.99
C THR A 247 12.54 -5.80 5.24
N THR A 248 12.19 -7.08 5.34
CA THR A 248 11.56 -7.90 4.31
C THR A 248 10.07 -7.60 4.23
N MET A 249 9.54 -7.62 3.02
CA MET A 249 8.10 -7.54 2.79
C MET A 249 7.55 -8.86 2.30
N PHE A 250 6.24 -9.04 2.45
CA PHE A 250 5.52 -10.23 2.07
C PHE A 250 4.31 -9.91 1.20
N GLN A 251 3.83 -10.91 0.50
CA GLN A 251 2.51 -10.93 -0.15
C GLN A 251 1.88 -12.31 0.03
N PRO A 252 0.55 -12.45 0.00
CA PRO A 252 -0.07 -13.76 0.00
C PRO A 252 0.06 -14.44 -1.37
N VAL A 253 0.29 -15.75 -1.35
CA VAL A 253 0.25 -16.58 -2.55
C VAL A 253 -1.15 -16.56 -3.14
N GLY A 254 -1.28 -16.24 -4.42
CA GLY A 254 -2.56 -16.26 -5.14
C GLY A 254 -3.35 -14.95 -5.12
N GLY A 255 -2.80 -13.87 -4.55
CA GLY A 255 -3.40 -12.53 -4.55
C GLY A 255 -3.80 -12.05 -3.16
N MET A 256 -3.90 -10.73 -3.01
CA MET A 256 -4.14 -10.10 -1.70
C MET A 256 -5.49 -10.50 -1.08
N ASP A 257 -6.49 -10.80 -1.88
CA ASP A 257 -7.82 -11.24 -1.42
C ASP A 257 -7.81 -12.59 -0.68
N MET A 258 -6.71 -13.36 -0.80
CA MET A 258 -6.53 -14.58 0.00
C MET A 258 -6.51 -14.30 1.50
N ILE A 259 -6.07 -13.11 1.92
CA ILE A 259 -6.19 -12.65 3.31
C ILE A 259 -7.68 -12.49 3.66
N GLY A 260 -8.43 -11.72 2.88
CA GLY A 260 -9.87 -11.52 3.09
C GLY A 260 -10.65 -12.84 3.12
N LYS A 261 -10.29 -13.79 2.25
CA LYS A 261 -10.89 -15.15 2.23
C LYS A 261 -10.53 -15.96 3.47
N GLY A 262 -9.29 -15.85 3.96
CA GLY A 262 -8.86 -16.48 5.20
C GLY A 262 -9.66 -16.00 6.41
N PHE A 263 -9.88 -14.69 6.52
CA PHE A 263 -10.75 -14.10 7.54
C PHE A 263 -12.21 -14.51 7.38
N ALA A 264 -12.76 -14.45 6.16
CA ALA A 264 -14.17 -14.79 5.90
C ALA A 264 -14.51 -16.23 6.30
N LYS A 265 -13.58 -17.16 6.09
CA LYS A 265 -13.74 -18.56 6.52
C LYS A 265 -13.93 -18.67 8.04
N GLN A 266 -13.33 -17.79 8.85
CA GLN A 266 -13.46 -17.82 10.31
C GLN A 266 -14.81 -17.27 10.80
N VAL A 267 -15.51 -16.50 9.97
CA VAL A 267 -16.81 -15.88 10.27
C VAL A 267 -17.89 -16.35 9.29
N GLU A 268 -17.72 -17.55 8.74
CA GLU A 268 -18.67 -18.17 7.85
C GLU A 268 -20.07 -18.25 8.51
N GLY A 269 -21.10 -17.88 7.73
CA GLY A 269 -22.49 -17.82 8.23
C GLY A 269 -22.86 -16.55 8.99
N LEU A 270 -21.92 -15.70 9.37
CA LEU A 270 -22.21 -14.42 10.03
C LEU A 270 -22.42 -13.26 9.05
N ILE A 271 -21.95 -13.38 7.79
CA ILE A 271 -21.99 -12.30 6.80
C ILE A 271 -23.29 -12.36 6.00
N THR A 272 -24.00 -11.23 5.96
CA THR A 272 -25.07 -10.97 5.01
C THR A 272 -24.50 -10.04 3.93
N TYR A 273 -24.29 -10.60 2.75
CA TYR A 273 -23.81 -9.86 1.57
C TYR A 273 -24.94 -9.07 0.89
N ASN A 274 -24.60 -8.16 0.00
CA ASN A 274 -25.52 -7.27 -0.74
C ASN A 274 -26.37 -6.39 0.20
N ALA A 275 -25.92 -6.16 1.43
CA ALA A 275 -26.65 -5.43 2.45
C ALA A 275 -26.24 -3.94 2.44
N LYS A 276 -26.98 -3.12 1.69
CA LYS A 276 -26.80 -1.67 1.64
C LYS A 276 -27.39 -1.02 2.89
N VAL A 277 -26.57 -0.73 3.88
CA VAL A 277 -26.98 0.01 5.08
C VAL A 277 -27.33 1.45 4.71
N SER A 278 -28.52 1.91 5.06
CA SER A 278 -28.98 3.27 4.77
C SER A 278 -29.16 4.11 6.02
N LYS A 279 -29.43 3.49 7.18
CA LYS A 279 -29.65 4.18 8.43
C LYS A 279 -29.07 3.40 9.60
N VAL A 280 -28.48 4.12 10.54
CA VAL A 280 -28.04 3.57 11.86
C VAL A 280 -28.59 4.49 12.95
N ALA A 281 -29.49 3.97 13.75
CA ALA A 281 -30.07 4.66 14.90
C ALA A 281 -29.67 3.98 16.19
N GLN A 282 -29.62 4.71 17.30
CA GLN A 282 -29.31 4.17 18.61
C GLN A 282 -30.10 4.87 19.73
N ASP A 283 -30.39 4.10 20.78
CA ASP A 283 -30.99 4.58 22.02
C ASP A 283 -30.31 3.94 23.23
N ASP A 284 -30.87 4.11 24.43
CA ASP A 284 -30.30 3.54 25.64
C ASP A 284 -30.41 1.99 25.72
N LYS A 285 -31.22 1.37 24.85
CA LYS A 285 -31.46 -0.08 24.80
C LYS A 285 -30.65 -0.79 23.73
N GLY A 286 -30.26 -0.11 22.66
CA GLY A 286 -29.54 -0.76 21.57
C GLY A 286 -29.33 0.08 20.31
N VAL A 287 -29.00 -0.61 19.25
CA VAL A 287 -28.79 -0.06 17.91
C VAL A 287 -29.78 -0.70 16.94
N ALA A 288 -30.37 0.11 16.09
CA ALA A 288 -31.22 -0.32 14.99
C ALA A 288 -30.59 0.09 13.65
N VAL A 289 -30.46 -0.87 12.74
CA VAL A 289 -29.83 -0.69 11.42
C VAL A 289 -30.83 -1.02 10.33
N THR A 290 -31.15 -0.04 9.48
CA THR A 290 -31.96 -0.25 8.28
C THR A 290 -31.05 -0.51 7.09
N TRP A 291 -31.28 -1.58 6.36
CA TRP A 291 -30.50 -1.95 5.18
C TRP A 291 -31.40 -2.53 4.08
N THR A 292 -30.95 -2.37 2.84
CA THR A 292 -31.64 -2.90 1.66
C THR A 292 -30.77 -3.97 1.01
N ASP A 293 -31.34 -5.11 0.72
CA ASP A 293 -30.72 -6.14 -0.12
C ASP A 293 -30.67 -5.62 -1.57
N THR A 294 -29.48 -5.40 -2.10
CA THR A 294 -29.27 -4.82 -3.43
C THR A 294 -29.65 -5.79 -4.57
N ALA A 295 -29.76 -7.09 -4.30
CA ALA A 295 -30.15 -8.09 -5.27
C ALA A 295 -31.68 -8.18 -5.40
N THR A 296 -32.42 -8.00 -4.30
CA THR A 296 -33.87 -8.16 -4.25
C THR A 296 -34.63 -6.83 -4.08
N GLY A 297 -33.98 -5.77 -3.67
CA GLY A 297 -34.59 -4.48 -3.33
C GLY A 297 -35.34 -4.48 -1.99
N LYS A 298 -35.33 -5.58 -1.23
CA LYS A 298 -36.06 -5.70 0.04
C LYS A 298 -35.33 -4.93 1.15
N THR A 299 -36.06 -4.03 1.81
CA THR A 299 -35.54 -3.32 3.00
C THR A 299 -35.89 -4.08 4.27
N THR A 300 -34.95 -4.15 5.21
CA THR A 300 -35.04 -4.90 6.46
C THR A 300 -34.37 -4.12 7.58
N ASP A 301 -34.92 -4.22 8.81
CA ASP A 301 -34.29 -3.70 10.01
C ASP A 301 -33.60 -4.84 10.77
N ALA A 302 -32.42 -4.52 11.34
CA ALA A 302 -31.69 -5.38 12.26
C ALA A 302 -31.44 -4.63 13.57
N LYS A 303 -31.50 -5.33 14.70
CA LYS A 303 -31.26 -4.76 16.04
C LYS A 303 -30.18 -5.53 16.75
N ALA A 304 -29.38 -4.82 17.55
CA ALA A 304 -28.36 -5.39 18.43
C ALA A 304 -28.14 -4.48 19.64
N ASP A 305 -27.48 -4.98 20.67
CA ASP A 305 -27.09 -4.18 21.83
C ASP A 305 -25.99 -3.16 21.49
N TRP A 306 -25.08 -3.52 20.57
CA TRP A 306 -23.91 -2.73 20.19
C TRP A 306 -23.67 -2.77 18.69
N CYS A 307 -22.92 -1.76 18.18
CA CYS A 307 -22.51 -1.68 16.80
C CYS A 307 -21.01 -1.41 16.67
N VAL A 308 -20.32 -2.21 15.86
CA VAL A 308 -18.98 -1.93 15.34
C VAL A 308 -19.13 -1.49 13.89
N CYS A 309 -18.86 -0.23 13.59
CA CYS A 309 -18.98 0.31 12.25
C CYS A 309 -17.60 0.43 11.59
N THR A 310 -17.41 -0.29 10.47
CA THR A 310 -16.17 -0.24 9.68
C THR A 310 -16.37 0.35 8.28
N ILE A 311 -17.50 1.01 8.07
CA ILE A 311 -17.81 1.72 6.82
C ILE A 311 -16.84 2.90 6.67
N PRO A 312 -16.26 3.14 5.48
CA PRO A 312 -15.38 4.29 5.24
C PRO A 312 -16.05 5.63 5.58
N LEU A 313 -15.29 6.56 6.17
CA LEU A 313 -15.83 7.87 6.58
C LEU A 313 -16.41 8.66 5.41
N SER A 314 -15.86 8.50 4.21
CA SER A 314 -16.39 9.05 2.96
C SER A 314 -17.85 8.67 2.67
N ILE A 315 -18.28 7.50 3.16
CA ILE A 315 -19.65 7.00 3.07
C ILE A 315 -20.43 7.43 4.31
N LEU A 316 -19.88 7.24 5.51
CA LEU A 316 -20.56 7.56 6.78
C LEU A 316 -21.01 9.01 6.86
N GLY A 317 -20.20 9.95 6.37
CA GLY A 317 -20.55 11.38 6.36
C GLY A 317 -21.77 11.75 5.49
N GLN A 318 -22.28 10.78 4.70
CA GLN A 318 -23.44 10.95 3.80
C GLN A 318 -24.64 10.09 4.22
N MET A 319 -24.50 9.25 5.27
CA MET A 319 -25.56 8.36 5.73
C MET A 319 -26.43 8.98 6.82
N ASP A 320 -27.64 8.44 6.99
CA ASP A 320 -28.47 8.72 8.17
C ASP A 320 -27.89 7.95 9.37
N LEU A 321 -26.95 8.60 10.06
CA LEU A 321 -26.21 8.05 11.19
C LEU A 321 -26.50 8.89 12.44
N GLN A 322 -27.15 8.28 13.43
CA GLN A 322 -27.47 8.92 14.70
C GLN A 322 -26.29 8.82 15.66
N VAL A 323 -25.43 9.82 15.62
CA VAL A 323 -24.30 10.04 16.54
C VAL A 323 -24.30 11.47 17.05
N THR A 324 -23.43 11.80 17.99
CA THR A 324 -23.25 13.19 18.46
C THR A 324 -22.74 14.10 17.32
N ASP A 325 -23.00 15.40 17.46
CA ASP A 325 -22.52 16.39 16.47
C ASP A 325 -20.99 16.40 16.38
N GLU A 326 -20.32 16.21 17.50
CA GLU A 326 -18.86 16.12 17.57
C GLU A 326 -18.33 14.88 16.81
N MET A 327 -18.99 13.73 16.94
CA MET A 327 -18.63 12.53 16.19
C MET A 327 -18.88 12.73 14.69
N MET A 328 -20.00 13.35 14.31
CA MET A 328 -20.29 13.63 12.90
C MET A 328 -19.29 14.65 12.32
N ALA A 329 -18.89 15.66 13.08
CA ALA A 329 -17.83 16.59 12.70
C ALA A 329 -16.50 15.88 12.46
N ALA A 330 -16.10 14.98 13.36
CA ALA A 330 -14.90 14.17 13.23
C ALA A 330 -14.94 13.24 11.98
N ILE A 331 -16.10 12.63 11.70
CA ILE A 331 -16.30 11.80 10.49
C ILE A 331 -16.09 12.64 9.22
N LYS A 332 -16.63 13.85 9.18
CA LYS A 332 -16.58 14.73 7.99
C LYS A 332 -15.24 15.44 7.81
N ALA A 333 -14.45 15.58 8.88
CA ALA A 333 -13.17 16.29 8.85
C ALA A 333 -12.06 15.53 8.10
N VAL A 334 -12.21 14.22 7.89
CA VAL A 334 -11.14 13.37 7.34
C VAL A 334 -11.36 13.08 5.86
N PRO A 335 -10.60 13.69 4.95
CA PRO A 335 -10.70 13.39 3.53
C PRO A 335 -10.11 12.01 3.21
N TYR A 336 -10.56 11.44 2.08
CA TYR A 336 -10.01 10.21 1.52
C TYR A 336 -9.20 10.49 0.26
N SER A 337 -8.04 9.84 0.13
CA SER A 337 -7.24 9.93 -1.09
C SER A 337 -7.88 9.13 -2.23
N GLY A 338 -7.89 9.73 -3.41
CA GLY A 338 -8.18 9.02 -4.65
C GLY A 338 -6.90 8.42 -5.22
N GLN A 339 -6.76 7.10 -5.27
CA GLN A 339 -5.67 6.41 -5.94
C GLN A 339 -6.20 5.64 -7.13
N VAL A 340 -5.40 5.56 -8.20
CA VAL A 340 -5.72 4.73 -9.37
C VAL A 340 -4.62 3.70 -9.55
N LYS A 341 -5.02 2.44 -9.67
CA LYS A 341 -4.12 1.36 -10.04
C LYS A 341 -4.58 0.71 -11.34
N ILE A 342 -3.61 0.33 -12.17
CA ILE A 342 -3.86 -0.31 -13.46
C ILE A 342 -3.00 -1.56 -13.54
N GLY A 343 -3.65 -2.72 -13.65
CA GLY A 343 -2.98 -3.99 -13.91
C GLY A 343 -2.93 -4.26 -15.40
N LEU A 344 -1.76 -4.58 -15.92
CA LEU A 344 -1.54 -4.89 -17.33
C LEU A 344 -1.00 -6.31 -17.46
N GLU A 345 -1.73 -7.16 -18.14
CA GLU A 345 -1.24 -8.49 -18.50
C GLU A 345 -0.42 -8.38 -19.79
N MET A 346 0.80 -8.91 -19.72
CA MET A 346 1.72 -9.03 -20.85
C MET A 346 1.75 -10.49 -21.31
N LYS A 347 1.96 -10.71 -22.61
CA LYS A 347 1.99 -12.05 -23.24
C LYS A 347 3.13 -12.92 -22.72
N ARG A 348 4.22 -12.29 -22.27
CA ARG A 348 5.41 -12.90 -21.69
C ARG A 348 6.04 -11.98 -20.63
N ARG A 349 6.95 -12.50 -19.88
CA ARG A 349 7.67 -11.78 -18.81
C ARG A 349 8.89 -11.03 -19.39
N PHE A 350 8.69 -10.12 -20.34
CA PHE A 350 9.76 -9.41 -21.05
C PHE A 350 10.74 -8.68 -20.10
N TRP A 351 10.27 -8.21 -18.95
CA TRP A 351 11.11 -7.56 -17.93
C TRP A 351 12.13 -8.52 -17.33
N GLU A 352 11.82 -9.82 -17.23
CA GLU A 352 12.77 -10.86 -16.81
C GLU A 352 13.67 -11.29 -17.98
N GLU A 353 13.06 -11.61 -19.12
CA GLU A 353 13.73 -12.19 -20.29
C GLU A 353 14.67 -11.22 -21.00
N ASP A 354 14.21 -9.96 -21.20
CA ASP A 354 14.97 -8.96 -21.97
C ASP A 354 15.80 -8.04 -21.09
N GLU A 355 15.38 -7.80 -19.81
CA GLU A 355 15.91 -6.72 -18.98
C GLU A 355 16.42 -7.17 -17.61
N SER A 356 16.30 -8.45 -17.28
CA SER A 356 16.75 -9.05 -16.00
C SER A 356 16.18 -8.34 -14.76
N ILE A 357 14.90 -7.94 -14.82
CA ILE A 357 14.18 -7.34 -13.70
C ILE A 357 13.34 -8.42 -13.01
N TYR A 358 13.58 -8.69 -11.72
CA TYR A 358 12.89 -9.69 -10.91
C TYR A 358 12.25 -9.00 -9.70
N GLY A 359 10.98 -8.63 -9.82
CA GLY A 359 10.28 -7.79 -8.83
C GLY A 359 10.80 -6.34 -8.81
N GLY A 360 10.42 -5.59 -7.78
CA GLY A 360 10.82 -4.19 -7.63
C GLY A 360 9.94 -3.21 -8.38
N HIS A 361 10.36 -1.94 -8.39
CA HIS A 361 9.59 -0.83 -8.95
C HIS A 361 10.46 0.02 -9.87
N SER A 362 9.93 0.33 -11.06
CA SER A 362 10.42 1.45 -11.89
C SER A 362 9.60 2.70 -11.60
N PHE A 363 10.25 3.85 -11.53
CA PHE A 363 9.65 5.13 -11.18
C PHE A 363 9.64 6.09 -12.35
N THR A 364 8.62 6.96 -12.40
CA THR A 364 8.51 8.04 -13.38
C THR A 364 7.77 9.23 -12.76
N ASP A 365 8.09 10.44 -13.22
CA ASP A 365 7.37 11.69 -12.90
C ASP A 365 6.03 11.82 -13.63
N GLN A 366 5.72 10.88 -14.55
CA GLN A 366 4.45 10.87 -15.28
C GLN A 366 3.29 10.39 -14.39
N GLU A 367 2.06 10.51 -14.87
CA GLU A 367 0.83 10.23 -14.10
C GLU A 367 0.75 8.81 -13.54
N ILE A 368 1.35 7.82 -14.21
CA ILE A 368 1.42 6.44 -13.71
C ILE A 368 2.26 6.29 -12.44
N ALA A 369 3.16 7.20 -12.16
CA ALA A 369 4.09 7.31 -11.06
C ALA A 369 5.07 6.13 -10.93
N LEU A 370 4.62 4.89 -11.04
CA LEU A 370 5.48 3.71 -11.00
C LEU A 370 4.88 2.50 -11.74
N ILE A 371 5.78 1.63 -12.18
CA ILE A 371 5.49 0.26 -12.60
C ILE A 371 6.03 -0.68 -11.51
N SER A 372 5.26 -1.70 -11.11
CA SER A 372 5.73 -2.74 -10.19
C SER A 372 5.65 -4.10 -10.86
N TYR A 373 6.77 -4.83 -10.80
CA TYR A 373 6.89 -6.12 -11.45
C TYR A 373 6.44 -7.24 -10.49
N PRO A 374 5.74 -8.28 -10.98
CA PRO A 374 5.22 -9.34 -10.13
C PRO A 374 6.35 -10.16 -9.50
N ASN A 375 6.14 -10.57 -8.25
CA ASN A 375 7.08 -11.38 -7.47
C ASN A 375 6.74 -12.88 -7.55
N ASN A 376 5.54 -13.21 -7.99
CA ASN A 376 5.09 -14.58 -8.15
C ASN A 376 5.54 -15.16 -9.50
N ASN A 377 5.71 -16.47 -9.54
CA ASN A 377 5.98 -17.23 -10.77
C ASN A 377 7.21 -16.75 -11.58
N MET A 378 8.26 -16.25 -10.91
CA MET A 378 9.52 -15.90 -11.59
C MET A 378 10.06 -17.10 -12.39
N PHE A 379 10.74 -16.83 -13.49
CA PHE A 379 11.29 -17.84 -14.43
C PHE A 379 10.24 -18.75 -15.08
N LYS A 380 8.96 -18.47 -14.96
CA LYS A 380 7.92 -19.21 -15.69
C LYS A 380 7.59 -18.52 -17.00
N ASP A 381 7.44 -19.32 -18.04
CA ASP A 381 6.97 -18.86 -19.35
C ASP A 381 5.50 -18.42 -19.29
N GLY A 382 5.09 -17.60 -20.25
CA GLY A 382 3.71 -17.22 -20.50
C GLY A 382 3.30 -15.89 -19.88
N PRO A 383 1.99 -15.60 -19.92
CA PRO A 383 1.47 -14.30 -19.56
C PRO A 383 1.59 -14.03 -18.05
N ALA A 384 1.85 -12.76 -17.71
CA ALA A 384 1.88 -12.32 -16.32
C ALA A 384 1.37 -10.88 -16.20
N VAL A 385 0.81 -10.54 -15.04
CA VAL A 385 0.25 -9.21 -14.76
C VAL A 385 1.25 -8.40 -13.96
N LEU A 386 1.65 -7.25 -14.50
CA LEU A 386 2.37 -6.22 -13.76
C LEU A 386 1.42 -5.09 -13.32
N LEU A 387 1.79 -4.38 -12.28
CA LEU A 387 1.14 -3.13 -11.91
C LEU A 387 1.68 -2.03 -12.82
N GLY A 388 0.91 -1.66 -13.86
CA GLY A 388 1.32 -0.69 -14.88
C GLY A 388 1.15 0.77 -14.46
N ALA A 389 0.42 1.02 -13.37
CA ALA A 389 0.29 2.34 -12.75
C ALA A 389 -0.10 2.24 -11.29
N PHE A 390 0.50 3.11 -10.46
CA PHE A 390 0.04 3.43 -9.12
C PHE A 390 -0.01 4.95 -8.97
N ALA A 391 -0.98 5.54 -9.62
CA ALA A 391 -1.18 6.98 -9.62
C ALA A 391 -1.72 7.49 -8.29
N ARG A 392 -1.22 8.64 -7.87
CA ARG A 392 -1.56 9.32 -6.62
C ARG A 392 -1.86 10.79 -6.90
N GLU A 393 -2.49 11.47 -5.93
CA GLU A 393 -2.73 12.92 -5.97
C GLU A 393 -3.30 13.41 -7.31
N MET A 394 -2.67 14.37 -7.95
CA MET A 394 -3.16 14.96 -9.21
C MET A 394 -3.22 13.96 -10.36
N GLY A 395 -2.25 13.04 -10.45
CA GLY A 395 -2.28 11.95 -11.45
C GLY A 395 -3.50 11.05 -11.26
N ALA A 396 -3.79 10.66 -10.01
CA ALA A 396 -4.98 9.87 -9.70
C ALA A 396 -6.28 10.62 -10.00
N TYR A 397 -6.33 11.94 -9.73
CA TYR A 397 -7.49 12.77 -10.03
C TYR A 397 -7.77 12.82 -11.55
N ARG A 398 -6.74 13.09 -12.36
CA ARG A 398 -6.87 13.10 -13.82
C ARG A 398 -7.31 11.75 -14.37
N LEU A 399 -6.65 10.67 -13.97
CA LEU A 399 -7.00 9.33 -14.42
C LEU A 399 -8.41 8.92 -13.96
N ALA A 400 -8.85 9.30 -12.77
CA ALA A 400 -10.22 9.01 -12.32
C ALA A 400 -11.30 9.69 -13.17
N GLY A 401 -10.99 10.80 -13.84
CA GLY A 401 -11.87 11.47 -14.81
C GLY A 401 -12.03 10.73 -16.15
N MET A 402 -11.17 9.75 -16.44
CA MET A 402 -11.14 8.99 -17.70
C MET A 402 -11.95 7.70 -17.59
N THR A 403 -12.29 7.10 -18.75
CA THR A 403 -12.82 5.73 -18.78
C THR A 403 -11.72 4.72 -18.43
N PRO A 404 -12.08 3.48 -18.02
CA PRO A 404 -11.09 2.44 -17.77
C PRO A 404 -10.15 2.16 -18.94
N GLU A 405 -10.66 2.18 -20.17
CA GLU A 405 -9.89 1.96 -21.39
C GLU A 405 -8.90 3.10 -21.64
N GLN A 406 -9.33 4.35 -21.43
CA GLN A 406 -8.44 5.52 -21.54
C GLN A 406 -7.31 5.47 -20.50
N ARG A 407 -7.59 5.04 -19.26
CA ARG A 407 -6.57 4.84 -18.22
C ARG A 407 -5.54 3.79 -18.62
N ILE A 408 -6.00 2.67 -19.19
CA ILE A 408 -5.13 1.60 -19.70
C ILE A 408 -4.25 2.15 -20.84
N GLU A 409 -4.82 2.93 -21.75
CA GLU A 409 -4.07 3.54 -22.85
C GLU A 409 -2.99 4.52 -22.36
N VAL A 410 -3.29 5.36 -21.35
CA VAL A 410 -2.29 6.22 -20.69
C VAL A 410 -1.18 5.37 -20.07
N ALA A 411 -1.52 4.29 -19.37
CA ALA A 411 -0.52 3.40 -18.78
C ALA A 411 0.39 2.74 -19.84
N LEU A 412 -0.18 2.37 -20.98
CA LEU A 412 0.60 1.81 -22.10
C LEU A 412 1.50 2.87 -22.73
N GLN A 413 1.00 4.07 -22.93
CA GLN A 413 1.79 5.17 -23.51
C GLN A 413 2.97 5.54 -22.62
N GLN A 414 2.70 5.80 -21.34
CA GLN A 414 3.71 6.26 -20.38
C GLN A 414 4.68 5.12 -20.00
N GLY A 415 4.19 3.90 -19.85
CA GLY A 415 5.04 2.74 -19.59
C GLY A 415 5.97 2.38 -20.76
N SER A 416 5.58 2.70 -21.99
CA SER A 416 6.44 2.52 -23.17
C SER A 416 7.66 3.45 -23.18
N VAL A 417 7.67 4.51 -22.38
CA VAL A 417 8.87 5.34 -22.20
C VAL A 417 9.95 4.56 -21.47
N LEU A 418 9.56 3.76 -20.45
CA LEU A 418 10.50 2.94 -19.68
C LEU A 418 10.90 1.66 -20.44
N HIS A 419 9.99 1.12 -21.26
CA HIS A 419 10.19 -0.14 -21.99
C HIS A 419 9.80 -0.01 -23.48
N PRO A 420 10.53 0.80 -24.26
CA PRO A 420 10.09 1.18 -25.61
C PRO A 420 9.97 0.01 -26.58
N ALA A 421 10.76 -1.05 -26.41
CA ALA A 421 10.79 -2.19 -27.32
C ALA A 421 9.63 -3.19 -27.08
N SER A 422 9.16 -3.34 -25.85
CA SER A 422 8.34 -4.49 -25.44
C SER A 422 6.98 -4.11 -24.88
N TYR A 423 6.84 -3.00 -24.16
CA TYR A 423 5.65 -2.73 -23.33
C TYR A 423 4.32 -2.81 -24.08
N ARG A 424 4.18 -2.04 -25.13
CA ARG A 424 2.96 -2.04 -25.97
C ARG A 424 2.83 -3.32 -26.80
N LYS A 425 3.92 -3.84 -27.32
CA LYS A 425 3.96 -5.05 -28.16
C LYS A 425 3.48 -6.29 -27.39
N GLU A 426 3.89 -6.42 -26.15
CA GLU A 426 3.58 -7.58 -25.31
C GLU A 426 2.26 -7.45 -24.56
N PHE A 427 1.61 -6.30 -24.59
CA PHE A 427 0.30 -6.11 -23.95
C PHE A 427 -0.76 -7.08 -24.50
N SER A 428 -1.56 -7.68 -23.59
CA SER A 428 -2.71 -8.54 -23.92
C SER A 428 -4.01 -8.02 -23.35
N ASN A 429 -4.06 -7.77 -22.04
CA ASN A 429 -5.27 -7.35 -21.33
C ASN A 429 -4.96 -6.32 -20.23
N GLY A 430 -5.95 -5.53 -19.84
CA GLY A 430 -5.80 -4.56 -18.76
C GLY A 430 -7.05 -4.44 -17.91
N ALA A 431 -6.85 -4.05 -16.65
CA ALA A 431 -7.93 -3.65 -15.75
C ALA A 431 -7.49 -2.43 -14.93
N SER A 432 -8.41 -1.50 -14.70
CA SER A 432 -8.14 -0.25 -14.00
C SER A 432 -9.14 -0.04 -12.86
N VAL A 433 -8.66 0.34 -11.68
CA VAL A 433 -9.51 0.68 -10.54
C VAL A 433 -9.15 2.07 -10.02
N ALA A 434 -10.10 3.00 -10.15
CA ALA A 434 -10.05 4.32 -9.54
C ALA A 434 -10.81 4.27 -8.21
N TRP A 435 -10.10 4.33 -7.08
CA TRP A 435 -10.70 4.13 -5.75
C TRP A 435 -11.76 5.18 -5.38
N SER A 436 -11.65 6.40 -5.90
CA SER A 436 -12.69 7.42 -5.75
C SER A 436 -14.01 7.05 -6.46
N ARG A 437 -13.99 6.11 -7.39
CA ARG A 437 -15.14 5.60 -8.15
C ARG A 437 -15.60 4.21 -7.72
N VAL A 438 -14.95 3.61 -6.73
CA VAL A 438 -15.40 2.32 -6.18
C VAL A 438 -16.65 2.54 -5.32
N PRO A 439 -17.80 1.91 -5.67
CA PRO A 439 -19.02 2.03 -4.87
C PRO A 439 -18.77 1.64 -3.41
N TRP A 440 -19.32 2.43 -2.46
CA TRP A 440 -19.17 2.22 -1.01
C TRP A 440 -17.73 2.20 -0.46
N ALA A 441 -16.77 2.70 -1.23
CA ALA A 441 -15.45 3.04 -0.72
C ALA A 441 -15.18 4.54 -0.91
N MET A 442 -15.45 5.06 -2.11
CA MET A 442 -15.30 6.46 -2.49
C MET A 442 -13.96 7.06 -2.04
N GLY A 443 -12.90 6.26 -2.20
CA GLY A 443 -11.54 6.61 -1.83
C GLY A 443 -10.71 5.41 -1.40
N CYS A 444 -9.39 5.56 -1.43
CA CYS A 444 -8.45 4.50 -1.09
C CYS A 444 -8.25 4.39 0.42
N CYS A 445 -7.94 5.51 1.08
CA CYS A 445 -7.69 5.55 2.53
C CYS A 445 -7.86 6.96 3.09
N ALA A 446 -8.06 7.03 4.40
CA ALA A 446 -8.16 8.26 5.17
C ALA A 446 -6.84 9.04 5.17
N ARG A 447 -6.92 10.37 5.02
CA ARG A 447 -5.78 11.28 5.02
C ARG A 447 -5.87 12.25 6.19
N TRP A 448 -5.32 11.83 7.29
CA TRP A 448 -5.13 12.70 8.44
C TRP A 448 -3.97 13.68 8.20
N ASN A 449 -4.13 14.93 8.57
CA ASN A 449 -3.04 15.85 8.84
C ASN A 449 -2.92 16.09 10.36
N GLU A 450 -1.89 16.81 10.79
CA GLU A 450 -1.63 17.05 12.21
C GLU A 450 -2.78 17.77 12.91
N ASP A 451 -3.34 18.81 12.28
CA ASP A 451 -4.40 19.62 12.87
C ASP A 451 -5.71 18.82 13.00
N THR A 452 -6.17 18.18 11.93
CA THR A 452 -7.39 17.35 11.97
C THR A 452 -7.24 16.18 12.93
N ARG A 453 -6.02 15.61 13.04
CA ARG A 453 -5.75 14.53 13.98
C ARG A 453 -5.79 15.01 15.44
N LYS A 454 -5.20 16.18 15.72
CA LYS A 454 -5.21 16.78 17.05
C LYS A 454 -6.64 17.12 17.50
N GLU A 455 -7.46 17.64 16.60
CA GLU A 455 -8.81 18.09 16.91
C GLU A 455 -9.81 16.94 16.99
N HIS A 456 -9.78 15.98 16.08
CA HIS A 456 -10.87 15.05 15.87
C HIS A 456 -10.54 13.58 16.17
N TYR A 457 -9.26 13.18 16.26
CA TYR A 457 -8.92 11.76 16.34
C TYR A 457 -9.46 11.08 17.59
N GLN A 458 -9.36 11.71 18.76
CA GLN A 458 -9.83 11.14 20.01
C GLN A 458 -11.35 10.95 20.02
N THR A 459 -12.08 11.89 19.44
CA THR A 459 -13.54 11.79 19.25
C THR A 459 -13.85 10.62 18.30
N LEU A 460 -13.18 10.56 17.13
CA LEU A 460 -13.45 9.54 16.13
C LEU A 460 -13.21 8.11 16.65
N VAL A 461 -12.14 7.89 17.41
CA VAL A 461 -11.84 6.56 17.99
C VAL A 461 -12.64 6.29 19.25
N GLY A 462 -13.26 7.29 19.86
CA GLY A 462 -14.15 7.14 21.00
C GLY A 462 -15.36 6.27 20.72
N MET A 463 -16.12 5.93 21.77
CA MET A 463 -17.44 5.34 21.64
C MET A 463 -18.49 6.44 21.64
N ASP A 464 -19.38 6.43 20.65
CA ASP A 464 -20.60 7.23 20.72
C ASP A 464 -21.74 6.36 21.22
N ARG A 465 -21.98 6.43 22.52
CA ARG A 465 -22.96 5.59 23.25
C ARG A 465 -22.78 4.09 22.95
N ARG A 466 -23.48 3.53 21.96
CA ARG A 466 -23.47 2.09 21.61
C ARG A 466 -22.77 1.79 20.28
N ILE A 467 -22.24 2.81 19.62
CA ILE A 467 -21.53 2.69 18.36
C ILE A 467 -20.03 2.96 18.58
N VAL A 468 -19.19 2.12 18.00
CA VAL A 468 -17.74 2.33 17.90
C VAL A 468 -17.28 2.21 16.46
N LEU A 469 -16.38 3.10 16.04
CA LEU A 469 -15.79 3.06 14.71
C LEU A 469 -14.49 2.23 14.73
N ALA A 470 -14.27 1.45 13.67
CA ALA A 470 -13.03 0.71 13.45
C ALA A 470 -12.68 0.71 11.95
N GLY A 471 -11.42 0.58 11.64
CA GLY A 471 -10.91 0.63 10.27
C GLY A 471 -9.58 1.40 10.23
N GLU A 472 -8.92 1.45 9.08
CA GLU A 472 -7.63 2.14 8.96
C GLU A 472 -7.73 3.66 9.26
N HIS A 473 -8.92 4.24 9.11
CA HIS A 473 -9.21 5.62 9.46
C HIS A 473 -9.17 5.89 10.97
N ALA A 474 -9.34 4.88 11.78
CA ALA A 474 -9.27 4.92 13.25
C ALA A 474 -7.90 4.44 13.77
N SER A 475 -6.83 4.69 13.02
CA SER A 475 -5.47 4.25 13.36
C SER A 475 -4.42 5.30 12.99
N TYR A 476 -3.27 5.26 13.67
CA TYR A 476 -2.06 5.98 13.26
C TYR A 476 -1.31 5.27 12.13
N VAL A 477 -1.58 3.98 11.88
CA VAL A 477 -1.09 3.20 10.74
C VAL A 477 -2.10 3.29 9.60
N GLY A 478 -2.35 4.51 9.11
CA GLY A 478 -3.31 4.79 8.03
C GLY A 478 -2.87 4.22 6.68
N CYS A 479 -3.84 3.92 5.81
CA CYS A 479 -3.62 3.33 4.48
C CYS A 479 -3.07 1.88 4.47
N TRP A 480 -2.99 1.22 5.62
CA TRP A 480 -2.48 -0.15 5.76
C TRP A 480 -3.51 -1.09 6.37
N MET A 481 -3.42 -2.37 6.02
CA MET A 481 -4.25 -3.43 6.61
C MET A 481 -3.98 -3.58 8.10
N GLU A 482 -2.73 -3.40 8.52
CA GLU A 482 -2.32 -3.42 9.93
C GLU A 482 -3.13 -2.43 10.78
N GLY A 483 -3.24 -1.18 10.31
CA GLY A 483 -4.01 -0.15 11.01
C GLY A 483 -5.50 -0.51 11.14
N ALA A 484 -6.06 -1.18 10.14
CA ALA A 484 -7.44 -1.67 10.20
C ALA A 484 -7.62 -2.73 11.29
N LEU A 485 -6.67 -3.65 11.43
CA LEU A 485 -6.72 -4.71 12.45
C LEU A 485 -6.45 -4.17 13.86
N LEU A 486 -5.44 -3.32 14.02
CA LEU A 486 -5.14 -2.68 15.31
C LEU A 486 -6.33 -1.87 15.84
N SER A 487 -6.94 -1.06 14.99
CA SER A 487 -8.12 -0.27 15.37
C SER A 487 -9.32 -1.15 15.71
N SER A 488 -9.45 -2.29 15.04
CA SER A 488 -10.50 -3.26 15.35
C SER A 488 -10.32 -3.85 16.75
N ILE A 489 -9.12 -4.29 17.10
CA ILE A 489 -8.79 -4.82 18.43
C ILE A 489 -9.09 -3.78 19.53
N ASP A 490 -8.64 -2.53 19.32
CA ASP A 490 -8.89 -1.45 20.26
C ASP A 490 -10.39 -1.15 20.41
N ALA A 491 -11.12 -1.03 19.29
CA ALA A 491 -12.55 -0.74 19.29
C ALA A 491 -13.37 -1.81 20.02
N ILE A 492 -13.12 -3.10 19.74
CA ILE A 492 -13.86 -4.18 20.42
C ILE A 492 -13.47 -4.33 21.89
N THR A 493 -12.24 -4.00 22.27
CA THR A 493 -11.81 -3.99 23.67
C THR A 493 -12.56 -2.92 24.45
N ARG A 494 -12.71 -1.71 23.90
CA ARG A 494 -13.50 -0.62 24.51
C ARG A 494 -15.00 -0.95 24.56
N LEU A 495 -15.54 -1.51 23.47
CA LEU A 495 -16.94 -1.96 23.43
C LEU A 495 -17.19 -3.02 24.51
N HIS A 496 -16.31 -4.02 24.61
CA HIS A 496 -16.43 -5.08 25.60
C HIS A 496 -16.39 -4.54 27.02
N LYS A 497 -15.44 -3.67 27.35
CA LYS A 497 -15.40 -3.01 28.68
C LYS A 497 -16.72 -2.30 28.98
N ARG A 498 -17.27 -1.53 28.04
CA ARG A 498 -18.55 -0.82 28.18
C ARG A 498 -19.72 -1.79 28.35
N ALA A 499 -19.70 -2.92 27.64
CA ALA A 499 -20.74 -3.94 27.75
C ALA A 499 -20.75 -4.68 29.08
N LEU A 500 -19.62 -4.76 29.78
CA LEU A 500 -19.54 -5.31 31.14
C LEU A 500 -20.08 -4.35 32.20
N GLU A 501 -20.02 -3.04 31.94
CA GLU A 501 -20.52 -1.98 32.83
C GLU A 501 -22.04 -1.72 32.67
N ALA A 502 -22.63 -2.14 31.53
CA ALA A 502 -24.04 -1.90 31.19
C ALA A 502 -24.95 -3.05 31.59
#